data_c4fd87d8ab8dc0b1e07ab079551f9a3d
#
_entry.id   c4fd87d8ab8dc0b1e07ab079551f9a3d
#
_cell.length_a   1.000
_cell.length_b   1.000
_cell.length_c   1.000
_cell.angle_alpha   90.00
_cell.angle_beta   90.00
_cell.angle_gamma   90.00
#
_symmetry.space_group_name_H-M   'P 1'
#
loop_
_entity.id
_entity.type
_entity.pdbx_description
1 polymer ?
#
loop_
_entity_poly.entity_id
_entity_poly.type
_entity_poly.pdbx_seq_one_letter_code
_entity_poly.pdbx_strand_id
1 'polypeptide(L)'
;LFRFFSRHRVKFVSFLLLVLPLAMLWHHSKQRGEATVYESTLIRVISPAQHGVANVLNALRLVWSDYIWLVGVQQENRELLRHNEVLTGMAQDREQFKKENRRLKRLLTYKGERPDLVTITARVVAKDVSPYHRVLKIKISAGTEHGIRRYQPVITPSGVVGHIELAVGNYAEVKLAVDAGSRISVNVADREIKGIVAGSGNRNVFSASFEAPDPRRQIRPGDMLVTNGEDERFPKGLVVGYIPDQPPQPEEGILRYVVVPSVSFSTLEEVLVVTSQLERPPDMGRLP
;
A
#
# COMPACT_ATOMS: atom_id res chain seq x y z
N LEU A 1 25.57 -81.38 -55.44
CA LEU A 1 25.59 -79.95 -55.72
C LEU A 1 24.42 -79.22 -55.07
N PHE A 2 23.19 -79.75 -55.00
CA PHE A 2 21.98 -79.09 -54.42
C PHE A 2 22.04 -78.93 -52.90
N ARG A 3 22.73 -79.74 -52.14
CA ARG A 3 22.86 -79.67 -50.67
C ARG A 3 23.82 -78.60 -50.18
N PHE A 4 24.72 -78.17 -51.05
CA PHE A 4 25.66 -77.07 -50.71
C PHE A 4 25.02 -75.69 -50.84
N PHE A 5 24.05 -75.53 -51.75
CA PHE A 5 23.32 -74.31 -52.01
C PHE A 5 22.31 -73.94 -50.88
N SER A 6 21.77 -74.96 -50.20
CA SER A 6 20.76 -74.69 -49.15
C SER A 6 21.39 -74.19 -47.88
N ARG A 7 22.66 -74.49 -47.58
CA ARG A 7 23.34 -74.12 -46.33
C ARG A 7 23.94 -72.71 -46.34
N HIS A 8 24.06 -72.09 -47.51
CA HIS A 8 24.69 -70.76 -47.65
C HIS A 8 23.81 -69.74 -48.40
N ARG A 9 22.51 -69.96 -48.44
CA ARG A 9 21.57 -69.09 -49.16
C ARG A 9 21.70 -67.62 -48.79
N VAL A 10 21.85 -67.30 -47.52
CA VAL A 10 21.97 -65.91 -47.05
C VAL A 10 23.28 -65.28 -47.53
N LYS A 11 24.37 -65.98 -47.46
CA LYS A 11 25.71 -65.53 -47.94
C LYS A 11 25.74 -65.34 -49.45
N PHE A 12 25.06 -66.22 -50.17
CA PHE A 12 24.99 -66.15 -51.63
C PHE A 12 24.08 -65.00 -52.10
N VAL A 13 22.97 -64.80 -51.42
CA VAL A 13 22.08 -63.67 -51.71
C VAL A 13 22.75 -62.33 -51.36
N SER A 14 23.46 -62.22 -50.22
CA SER A 14 24.25 -61.06 -49.88
C SER A 14 25.35 -60.75 -50.86
N PHE A 15 26.07 -61.79 -51.31
CA PHE A 15 27.12 -61.67 -52.34
C PHE A 15 26.55 -61.24 -53.69
N LEU A 16 25.44 -61.84 -54.11
CA LEU A 16 24.76 -61.49 -55.35
C LEU A 16 24.23 -60.00 -55.28
N LEU A 17 23.72 -59.62 -54.15
CA LEU A 17 23.19 -58.26 -53.91
C LEU A 17 24.27 -57.18 -53.90
N LEU A 18 25.53 -57.59 -53.56
CA LEU A 18 26.69 -56.71 -53.57
C LEU A 18 27.38 -56.69 -54.94
N VAL A 19 27.47 -57.85 -55.62
CA VAL A 19 28.16 -57.97 -56.90
C VAL A 19 27.31 -57.44 -58.07
N LEU A 20 25.98 -57.59 -57.98
CA LEU A 20 25.08 -57.16 -59.05
C LEU A 20 25.16 -55.68 -59.34
N PRO A 21 25.06 -54.77 -58.35
CA PRO A 21 25.23 -53.35 -58.59
C PRO A 21 26.63 -52.97 -59.02
N LEU A 22 27.68 -53.67 -58.52
CA LEU A 22 29.07 -53.41 -58.92
C LEU A 22 29.33 -53.83 -60.39
N ALA A 23 28.76 -54.94 -60.82
CA ALA A 23 28.82 -55.39 -62.19
C ALA A 23 28.02 -54.45 -63.13
N MET A 24 26.93 -53.98 -62.64
CA MET A 24 26.07 -52.98 -63.35
C MET A 24 26.78 -51.61 -63.47
N LEU A 25 27.49 -51.21 -62.45
CA LEU A 25 28.36 -50.05 -62.51
C LEU A 25 29.50 -50.19 -63.47
N TRP A 26 30.14 -51.36 -63.48
CA TRP A 26 31.26 -51.65 -64.38
C TRP A 26 30.83 -51.75 -65.86
N HIS A 27 29.69 -52.33 -66.13
CA HIS A 27 29.09 -52.37 -67.46
C HIS A 27 28.65 -50.95 -67.95
N HIS A 28 28.12 -50.13 -67.03
CA HIS A 28 27.68 -48.75 -67.33
C HIS A 28 28.85 -47.78 -67.54
N SER A 29 30.00 -48.06 -66.90
CA SER A 29 31.21 -47.22 -67.04
C SER A 29 31.83 -47.32 -68.44
N LYS A 30 31.46 -48.28 -69.23
CA LYS A 30 32.06 -48.54 -70.57
C LYS A 30 31.27 -47.87 -71.71
N GLN A 31 30.11 -47.36 -71.48
CA GLN A 31 29.30 -46.65 -72.49
C GLN A 31 29.19 -45.16 -72.13
N ARG A 32 30.23 -44.38 -72.36
CA ARG A 32 30.18 -42.96 -72.44
C ARG A 32 29.62 -42.53 -73.79
N GLY A 33 28.37 -42.15 -73.84
CA GLY A 33 27.78 -41.56 -75.04
C GLY A 33 26.26 -41.78 -75.06
N GLU A 34 25.54 -40.69 -74.79
CA GLU A 34 24.07 -40.46 -74.85
C GLU A 34 23.25 -40.90 -73.66
N ALA A 35 22.68 -39.90 -73.01
CA ALA A 35 21.75 -40.09 -71.90
C ALA A 35 20.52 -40.85 -72.37
N THR A 36 20.44 -42.13 -71.98
CA THR A 36 19.37 -43.04 -72.32
C THR A 36 18.05 -42.54 -71.76
N VAL A 37 16.97 -42.68 -72.53
CA VAL A 37 15.59 -42.22 -72.20
C VAL A 37 15.11 -42.65 -70.80
N TYR A 38 15.74 -43.71 -70.26
CA TYR A 38 15.48 -44.16 -68.86
C TYR A 38 16.01 -43.22 -67.77
N GLU A 39 17.16 -42.57 -67.96
CA GLU A 39 17.75 -41.67 -67.00
C GLU A 39 16.90 -40.38 -66.88
N SER A 40 16.40 -39.87 -68.01
CA SER A 40 15.55 -38.67 -68.03
C SER A 40 14.17 -38.92 -67.39
N THR A 41 13.68 -40.16 -67.45
CA THR A 41 12.38 -40.53 -66.84
C THR A 41 12.55 -40.81 -65.36
N LEU A 42 13.64 -41.37 -64.87
CA LEU A 42 13.94 -41.57 -63.49
C LEU A 42 14.13 -40.18 -62.73
N ILE A 43 14.87 -39.30 -63.37
CA ILE A 43 15.09 -37.94 -62.83
C ILE A 43 13.78 -37.15 -62.75
N ARG A 44 12.90 -37.30 -63.77
CA ARG A 44 11.58 -36.60 -63.76
C ARG A 44 10.61 -37.11 -62.69
N VAL A 45 10.72 -38.39 -62.30
CA VAL A 45 9.82 -38.96 -61.25
C VAL A 45 10.39 -38.82 -59.88
N ILE A 46 11.70 -38.88 -59.71
CA ILE A 46 12.35 -38.78 -58.37
C ILE A 46 12.54 -37.33 -57.91
N SER A 47 12.79 -36.41 -58.85
CA SER A 47 13.00 -34.98 -58.52
C SER A 47 11.82 -34.33 -57.78
N PRO A 48 10.56 -34.49 -58.16
CA PRO A 48 9.45 -33.92 -57.41
C PRO A 48 9.25 -34.55 -56.02
N ALA A 49 9.61 -35.84 -55.86
CA ALA A 49 9.56 -36.52 -54.57
C ALA A 49 10.60 -35.99 -53.58
N GLN A 50 11.80 -35.68 -54.04
CA GLN A 50 12.87 -35.10 -53.23
C GLN A 50 12.53 -33.68 -52.78
N HIS A 51 11.92 -32.86 -53.65
CA HIS A 51 11.45 -31.54 -53.27
C HIS A 51 10.24 -31.58 -52.31
N GLY A 52 9.37 -32.57 -52.48
CA GLY A 52 8.24 -32.79 -51.57
C GLY A 52 8.68 -33.15 -50.15
N VAL A 53 9.64 -34.09 -50.02
CA VAL A 53 10.18 -34.50 -48.72
C VAL A 53 10.96 -33.35 -48.03
N ALA A 54 11.76 -32.61 -48.79
CA ALA A 54 12.49 -31.47 -48.24
C ALA A 54 11.52 -30.35 -47.72
N ASN A 55 10.44 -30.08 -48.45
CA ASN A 55 9.44 -29.10 -48.03
C ASN A 55 8.65 -29.55 -46.80
N VAL A 56 8.31 -30.84 -46.71
CA VAL A 56 7.65 -31.40 -45.52
C VAL A 56 8.56 -31.35 -44.28
N LEU A 57 9.84 -31.72 -44.45
CA LEU A 57 10.82 -31.65 -43.36
C LEU A 57 11.07 -30.20 -42.90
N ASN A 58 11.12 -29.25 -43.83
CA ASN A 58 11.25 -27.85 -43.50
C ASN A 58 9.98 -27.30 -42.82
N ALA A 59 8.79 -27.67 -43.28
CA ALA A 59 7.54 -27.31 -42.64
C ALA A 59 7.45 -27.88 -41.22
N LEU A 60 7.84 -29.13 -41.02
CA LEU A 60 7.92 -29.75 -39.68
C LEU A 60 8.93 -29.03 -38.77
N ARG A 61 10.08 -28.63 -39.29
CA ARG A 61 11.08 -27.87 -38.53
C ARG A 61 10.53 -26.49 -38.11
N LEU A 62 9.84 -25.79 -38.97
CA LEU A 62 9.24 -24.49 -38.67
C LEU A 62 8.17 -24.63 -37.57
N VAL A 63 7.28 -25.61 -37.72
CA VAL A 63 6.24 -25.86 -36.70
C VAL A 63 6.85 -26.26 -35.35
N TRP A 64 7.93 -27.06 -35.35
CA TRP A 64 8.61 -27.45 -34.12
C TRP A 64 9.37 -26.29 -33.49
N SER A 65 10.04 -25.46 -34.28
CA SER A 65 10.73 -24.28 -33.75
C SER A 65 9.75 -23.25 -33.13
N ASP A 66 8.63 -23.02 -33.82
CA ASP A 66 7.60 -22.12 -33.36
C ASP A 66 6.91 -22.66 -32.10
N TYR A 67 6.67 -23.96 -32.03
CA TYR A 67 6.07 -24.59 -30.85
C TYR A 67 6.99 -24.52 -29.62
N ILE A 68 8.27 -24.83 -29.75
CA ILE A 68 9.25 -24.76 -28.66
C ILE A 68 9.43 -23.30 -28.21
N TRP A 69 9.50 -22.38 -29.16
CA TRP A 69 9.61 -20.96 -28.87
C TRP A 69 8.37 -20.44 -28.11
N LEU A 70 7.17 -20.84 -28.54
CA LEU A 70 5.91 -20.46 -27.90
C LEU A 70 5.81 -20.97 -26.45
N VAL A 71 6.22 -22.21 -26.20
CA VAL A 71 6.25 -22.79 -24.84
C VAL A 71 7.27 -22.07 -23.97
N GLY A 72 8.44 -21.74 -24.49
CA GLY A 72 9.47 -20.96 -23.78
C GLY A 72 8.98 -19.57 -23.41
N VAL A 73 8.37 -18.85 -24.35
CA VAL A 73 7.78 -17.51 -24.13
C VAL A 73 6.65 -17.57 -23.11
N GLN A 74 5.82 -18.60 -23.11
CA GLN A 74 4.77 -18.75 -22.10
C GLN A 74 5.33 -18.97 -20.70
N GLN A 75 6.40 -19.75 -20.55
CA GLN A 75 7.05 -19.94 -19.25
C GLN A 75 7.71 -18.66 -18.77
N GLU A 76 8.44 -17.97 -19.63
CA GLU A 76 9.05 -16.67 -19.32
C GLU A 76 8.00 -15.62 -18.96
N ASN A 77 6.89 -15.57 -19.69
CA ASN A 77 5.79 -14.65 -19.37
C ASN A 77 5.19 -14.93 -17.99
N ARG A 78 4.97 -16.21 -17.63
CA ARG A 78 4.49 -16.58 -16.29
C ARG A 78 5.49 -16.21 -15.21
N GLU A 79 6.78 -16.39 -15.47
CA GLU A 79 7.84 -16.02 -14.53
C GLU A 79 7.93 -14.50 -14.37
N LEU A 80 7.87 -13.74 -15.46
CA LEU A 80 7.82 -12.29 -15.45
C LEU A 80 6.59 -11.76 -14.71
N LEU A 81 5.42 -12.37 -14.91
CA LEU A 81 4.21 -12.00 -14.18
C LEU A 81 4.36 -12.25 -12.68
N ARG A 82 4.90 -13.40 -12.28
CA ARG A 82 5.20 -13.69 -10.85
C ARG A 82 6.20 -12.71 -10.26
N HIS A 83 7.30 -12.42 -10.97
CA HIS A 83 8.27 -11.42 -10.54
C HIS A 83 7.63 -10.04 -10.41
N ASN A 84 6.76 -9.67 -11.34
CA ASN A 84 6.05 -8.39 -11.29
C ASN A 84 5.09 -8.32 -10.08
N GLU A 85 4.36 -9.41 -9.78
CA GLU A 85 3.52 -9.50 -8.58
C GLU A 85 4.35 -9.34 -7.30
N VAL A 86 5.47 -10.05 -7.19
CA VAL A 86 6.37 -9.96 -6.03
C VAL A 86 6.96 -8.54 -5.89
N LEU A 87 7.44 -7.97 -6.99
CA LEU A 87 8.00 -6.62 -6.99
C LEU A 87 6.95 -5.56 -6.64
N THR A 88 5.72 -5.74 -7.12
CA THR A 88 4.59 -4.86 -6.79
C THR A 88 4.24 -4.96 -5.30
N GLY A 89 4.20 -6.18 -4.75
CA GLY A 89 4.02 -6.40 -3.31
C GLY A 89 5.12 -5.71 -2.48
N MET A 90 6.39 -5.92 -2.83
CA MET A 90 7.52 -5.27 -2.15
C MET A 90 7.48 -3.74 -2.26
N ALA A 91 7.05 -3.21 -3.40
CA ALA A 91 6.90 -1.77 -3.58
C ALA A 91 5.79 -1.18 -2.68
N GLN A 92 4.67 -1.89 -2.53
CA GLN A 92 3.57 -1.52 -1.63
C GLN A 92 4.03 -1.55 -0.17
N ASP A 93 4.69 -2.62 0.28
CA ASP A 93 5.25 -2.74 1.62
C ASP A 93 6.24 -1.62 1.92
N ARG A 94 7.13 -1.32 0.97
CA ARG A 94 8.09 -0.22 1.12
C ARG A 94 7.41 1.14 1.31
N GLU A 95 6.36 1.41 0.55
CA GLU A 95 5.60 2.65 0.73
C GLU A 95 4.85 2.70 2.07
N GLN A 96 4.34 1.57 2.54
CA GLN A 96 3.72 1.47 3.85
C GLN A 96 4.75 1.74 4.97
N PHE A 97 5.91 1.09 4.94
CA PHE A 97 6.99 1.34 5.91
C PHE A 97 7.49 2.78 5.88
N LYS A 98 7.57 3.40 4.71
CA LYS A 98 7.93 4.82 4.61
C LYS A 98 6.88 5.74 5.26
N LYS A 99 5.59 5.44 5.08
CA LYS A 99 4.51 6.20 5.72
C LYS A 99 4.56 6.06 7.23
N GLU A 100 4.74 4.84 7.73
CA GLU A 100 4.88 4.56 9.15
C GLU A 100 6.12 5.26 9.74
N ASN A 101 7.28 5.16 9.10
CA ASN A 101 8.50 5.84 9.53
C ASN A 101 8.33 7.36 9.61
N ARG A 102 7.71 7.97 8.58
CA ARG A 102 7.39 9.41 8.59
C ARG A 102 6.46 9.78 9.73
N ARG A 103 5.47 8.95 10.04
CA ARG A 103 4.53 9.17 11.14
C ARG A 103 5.24 9.09 12.49
N LEU A 104 6.01 8.02 12.71
CA LEU A 104 6.78 7.84 13.97
C LEU A 104 7.79 8.97 14.19
N LYS A 105 8.48 9.42 13.13
CA LYS A 105 9.35 10.58 13.20
C LYS A 105 8.61 11.85 13.65
N ARG A 106 7.42 12.11 13.11
CA ARG A 106 6.61 13.26 13.54
C ARG A 106 6.23 13.20 15.02
N LEU A 107 5.89 12.01 15.52
CA LEU A 107 5.60 11.83 16.96
C LEU A 107 6.83 12.12 17.82
N LEU A 108 8.01 11.63 17.40
CA LEU A 108 9.27 11.88 18.12
C LEU A 108 9.66 13.37 18.08
N THR A 109 9.55 14.03 16.92
CA THR A 109 9.82 15.45 16.77
C THR A 109 8.89 16.26 17.68
N TYR A 110 7.59 15.97 17.67
CA TYR A 110 6.61 16.65 18.53
C TYR A 110 6.93 16.51 20.02
N LYS A 111 7.36 15.33 20.47
CA LYS A 111 7.81 15.14 21.86
C LYS A 111 9.03 16.00 22.21
N GLY A 112 9.93 16.20 21.26
CA GLY A 112 11.09 17.08 21.41
C GLY A 112 10.74 18.58 21.43
N GLU A 113 9.73 18.98 20.64
CA GLU A 113 9.24 20.37 20.57
C GLU A 113 8.40 20.76 21.80
N ARG A 114 7.80 19.79 22.50
CA ARG A 114 6.95 19.96 23.66
C ARG A 114 7.51 19.20 24.88
N PRO A 115 8.71 19.58 25.36
CA PRO A 115 9.31 18.93 26.52
C PRO A 115 8.53 19.21 27.83
N ASP A 116 7.66 20.20 27.80
CA ASP A 116 6.71 20.54 28.88
C ASP A 116 5.64 19.45 29.09
N LEU A 117 5.42 18.59 28.09
CA LEU A 117 4.42 17.51 28.15
C LEU A 117 5.09 16.14 28.36
N VAL A 118 4.82 15.51 29.49
CA VAL A 118 5.19 14.11 29.69
C VAL A 118 4.13 13.25 29.02
N THR A 119 4.53 12.48 27.98
CA THR A 119 3.58 11.72 27.18
C THR A 119 3.94 10.25 27.06
N ILE A 120 2.92 9.40 27.05
CA ILE A 120 3.00 7.97 26.74
C ILE A 120 2.44 7.78 25.33
N THR A 121 3.22 7.12 24.47
CA THR A 121 2.76 6.74 23.11
C THR A 121 1.94 5.45 23.20
N ALA A 122 0.78 5.44 22.58
CA ALA A 122 -0.08 4.25 22.53
C ALA A 122 -0.63 4.06 21.11
N ARG A 123 -0.80 2.80 20.71
CA ARG A 123 -1.40 2.43 19.41
C ARG A 123 -2.92 2.30 19.56
N VAL A 124 -3.65 2.73 18.55
CA VAL A 124 -5.10 2.51 18.45
C VAL A 124 -5.34 1.06 18.02
N VAL A 125 -5.94 0.26 18.90
CA VAL A 125 -6.21 -1.17 18.67
C VAL A 125 -7.63 -1.43 18.21
N ALA A 126 -8.57 -0.55 18.53
CA ALA A 126 -9.96 -0.64 18.08
C ALA A 126 -10.60 0.74 17.96
N LYS A 127 -11.54 0.84 17.05
CA LYS A 127 -12.38 2.03 16.87
C LYS A 127 -13.83 1.59 17.01
N ASP A 128 -14.53 2.11 18.00
CA ASP A 128 -15.95 1.84 18.17
C ASP A 128 -16.75 2.72 17.20
N VAL A 129 -17.27 2.06 16.17
CA VAL A 129 -18.07 2.69 15.12
C VAL A 129 -19.52 2.31 15.37
N SER A 130 -20.31 3.22 15.94
CA SER A 130 -21.76 3.05 16.01
C SER A 130 -22.35 2.85 14.60
N PRO A 131 -23.43 2.02 14.44
CA PRO A 131 -24.13 1.84 13.15
C PRO A 131 -24.60 3.15 12.50
N TYR A 132 -24.78 4.19 13.30
CA TYR A 132 -25.16 5.54 12.84
C TYR A 132 -23.95 6.43 12.48
N HIS A 133 -22.78 5.82 12.15
CA HIS A 133 -21.53 6.52 11.79
C HIS A 133 -20.94 7.44 12.87
N ARG A 134 -21.29 7.25 14.13
CA ARG A 134 -20.75 8.01 15.26
C ARG A 134 -19.62 7.22 15.91
N VAL A 135 -18.35 7.50 15.56
CA VAL A 135 -17.24 7.04 16.39
C VAL A 135 -17.11 7.98 17.54
N LEU A 136 -17.40 7.45 18.68
CA LEU A 136 -17.40 8.20 19.92
C LEU A 136 -16.21 7.82 20.78
N LYS A 137 -15.62 6.64 20.54
CA LYS A 137 -14.54 6.07 21.34
C LYS A 137 -13.53 5.34 20.50
N ILE A 138 -12.29 5.32 20.95
CA ILE A 138 -11.24 4.43 20.45
C ILE A 138 -10.63 3.69 21.64
N LYS A 139 -10.11 2.49 21.40
CA LYS A 139 -9.35 1.73 22.38
C LYS A 139 -7.87 1.80 22.03
N ILE A 140 -7.02 2.04 23.03
CA ILE A 140 -5.57 2.16 22.90
C ILE A 140 -4.83 1.07 23.68
N SER A 141 -3.63 0.70 23.22
CA SER A 141 -2.77 -0.37 23.77
C SER A 141 -1.93 0.12 24.96
N ALA A 142 -2.48 0.98 25.82
CA ALA A 142 -1.84 1.40 27.05
C ALA A 142 -2.94 1.71 28.08
N GLY A 143 -2.74 1.33 29.33
CA GLY A 143 -3.71 1.44 30.40
C GLY A 143 -3.07 1.76 31.75
N THR A 144 -3.70 1.30 32.81
CA THR A 144 -3.24 1.61 34.20
C THR A 144 -1.84 1.09 34.49
N GLU A 145 -1.42 -0.04 33.90
CA GLU A 145 -0.06 -0.56 34.05
C GLU A 145 1.01 0.35 33.43
N HIS A 146 0.62 1.21 32.51
CA HIS A 146 1.47 2.21 31.88
C HIS A 146 1.35 3.60 32.56
N GLY A 147 0.65 3.71 33.68
CA GLY A 147 0.45 4.97 34.39
C GLY A 147 -0.67 5.85 33.79
N ILE A 148 -1.50 5.30 32.91
CA ILE A 148 -2.63 6.01 32.34
C ILE A 148 -3.78 6.06 33.35
N ARG A 149 -4.38 7.24 33.47
CA ARG A 149 -5.48 7.53 34.38
C ARG A 149 -6.65 8.17 33.63
N ARG A 150 -7.83 8.08 34.22
CA ARG A 150 -9.03 8.73 33.71
C ARG A 150 -8.83 10.25 33.60
N TYR A 151 -9.45 10.85 32.58
CA TYR A 151 -9.42 12.27 32.21
C TYR A 151 -8.10 12.78 31.66
N GLN A 152 -7.06 11.99 31.58
CA GLN A 152 -5.82 12.41 30.91
C GLN A 152 -6.10 12.75 29.44
N PRO A 153 -5.54 13.85 28.92
CA PRO A 153 -5.72 14.25 27.52
C PRO A 153 -4.99 13.30 26.57
N VAL A 154 -5.62 13.09 25.43
CA VAL A 154 -5.07 12.29 24.34
C VAL A 154 -4.92 13.20 23.12
N ILE A 155 -3.72 13.23 22.55
CA ILE A 155 -3.33 14.15 21.49
C ILE A 155 -2.59 13.45 20.37
N THR A 156 -2.44 14.12 19.26
CA THR A 156 -1.49 13.82 18.18
C THR A 156 -0.67 15.08 17.88
N PRO A 157 0.38 15.01 17.06
CA PRO A 157 1.05 16.22 16.58
C PRO A 157 0.13 17.22 15.87
N SER A 158 -0.97 16.74 15.31
CA SER A 158 -1.96 17.58 14.63
C SER A 158 -2.94 18.27 15.58
N GLY A 159 -3.11 17.78 16.83
CA GLY A 159 -4.00 18.40 17.80
C GLY A 159 -4.68 17.42 18.74
N VAL A 160 -5.78 17.89 19.35
CA VAL A 160 -6.54 17.19 20.38
C VAL A 160 -7.34 16.03 19.77
N VAL A 161 -7.17 14.82 20.33
CA VAL A 161 -7.96 13.63 20.01
C VAL A 161 -9.16 13.47 20.95
N GLY A 162 -8.93 13.67 22.25
CA GLY A 162 -9.95 13.49 23.28
C GLY A 162 -9.33 13.32 24.67
N HIS A 163 -9.98 12.54 25.52
CA HIS A 163 -9.47 12.22 26.86
C HIS A 163 -9.75 10.76 27.23
N ILE A 164 -9.01 10.23 28.17
CA ILE A 164 -9.24 8.89 28.71
C ILE A 164 -10.56 8.86 29.48
N GLU A 165 -11.47 8.01 29.04
CA GLU A 165 -12.73 7.75 29.75
C GLU A 165 -12.60 6.64 30.77
N LEU A 166 -11.91 5.56 30.39
CA LEU A 166 -11.66 4.39 31.24
C LEU A 166 -10.26 3.84 30.94
N ALA A 167 -9.51 3.48 31.98
CA ALA A 167 -8.22 2.79 31.84
C ALA A 167 -8.23 1.53 32.72
N VAL A 168 -7.82 0.37 32.13
CA VAL A 168 -7.78 -0.93 32.80
C VAL A 168 -6.61 -1.74 32.26
N GLY A 169 -5.75 -2.25 33.16
CA GLY A 169 -4.62 -3.09 32.79
C GLY A 169 -3.77 -2.46 31.67
N ASN A 170 -3.69 -3.15 30.56
CA ASN A 170 -2.90 -2.74 29.38
C ASN A 170 -3.69 -1.94 28.33
N TYR A 171 -4.95 -1.60 28.60
CA TYR A 171 -5.81 -0.91 27.63
C TYR A 171 -6.51 0.29 28.26
N ALA A 172 -6.84 1.27 27.43
CA ALA A 172 -7.71 2.36 27.83
C ALA A 172 -8.70 2.71 26.70
N GLU A 173 -9.86 3.22 27.12
CA GLU A 173 -10.87 3.80 26.23
C GLU A 173 -10.72 5.32 26.22
N VAL A 174 -10.68 5.86 25.03
CA VAL A 174 -10.58 7.29 24.78
C VAL A 174 -11.92 7.79 24.26
N LYS A 175 -12.53 8.73 24.96
CA LYS A 175 -13.67 9.50 24.46
C LYS A 175 -13.15 10.58 23.52
N LEU A 176 -13.62 10.55 22.27
CA LEU A 176 -13.14 11.49 21.27
C LEU A 176 -13.68 12.90 21.48
N ALA A 177 -12.92 13.89 21.07
CA ALA A 177 -13.31 15.29 21.14
C ALA A 177 -14.60 15.60 20.35
N VAL A 178 -14.87 14.84 19.28
CA VAL A 178 -16.09 14.96 18.45
C VAL A 178 -17.33 14.33 19.07
N ASP A 179 -17.22 13.62 20.19
CA ASP A 179 -18.38 13.11 20.93
C ASP A 179 -19.28 14.25 21.39
N ALA A 180 -20.61 14.08 21.24
CA ALA A 180 -21.59 15.13 21.62
C ALA A 180 -21.55 15.57 23.10
N GLY A 181 -21.01 14.70 23.97
CA GLY A 181 -20.79 15.02 25.39
C GLY A 181 -19.38 15.59 25.66
N SER A 182 -18.54 15.80 24.67
CA SER A 182 -17.22 16.40 24.84
C SER A 182 -17.30 17.91 24.76
N ARG A 183 -16.65 18.60 25.69
CA ARG A 183 -16.49 20.05 25.71
C ARG A 183 -15.05 20.40 26.02
N ILE A 184 -14.51 21.38 25.29
CA ILE A 184 -13.11 21.81 25.37
C ILE A 184 -13.10 23.32 25.39
N SER A 185 -12.51 23.90 26.43
CA SER A 185 -12.31 25.34 26.54
C SER A 185 -11.18 25.80 25.64
N VAL A 186 -11.45 26.74 24.76
CA VAL A 186 -10.54 27.21 23.73
C VAL A 186 -10.37 28.71 23.70
N ASN A 187 -9.25 29.15 23.13
CA ASN A 187 -9.06 30.51 22.66
C ASN A 187 -8.83 30.51 21.16
N VAL A 188 -9.16 31.60 20.49
CA VAL A 188 -8.64 31.88 19.16
C VAL A 188 -7.13 32.10 19.28
N ALA A 189 -6.32 31.42 18.47
CA ALA A 189 -4.86 31.57 18.50
C ALA A 189 -4.46 33.04 18.37
N ASP A 190 -3.43 33.42 19.11
CA ASP A 190 -2.87 34.78 19.15
C ASP A 190 -3.89 35.90 19.58
N ARG A 191 -5.08 35.52 20.05
CA ARG A 191 -6.11 36.43 20.53
C ARG A 191 -6.77 35.87 21.80
N GLU A 192 -7.10 36.74 22.72
CA GLU A 192 -7.81 36.39 23.97
C GLU A 192 -9.34 36.31 23.75
N ILE A 193 -9.77 35.60 22.72
CA ILE A 193 -11.19 35.36 22.47
C ILE A 193 -11.51 33.98 22.99
N LYS A 194 -12.17 33.88 24.12
CA LYS A 194 -12.54 32.61 24.75
C LYS A 194 -13.82 32.05 24.17
N GLY A 195 -13.84 30.73 24.07
CA GLY A 195 -14.99 29.97 23.61
C GLY A 195 -14.96 28.52 24.07
N ILE A 196 -16.03 27.81 23.78
CA ILE A 196 -16.17 26.39 24.10
C ILE A 196 -16.43 25.65 22.79
N VAL A 197 -15.58 24.67 22.49
CA VAL A 197 -15.80 23.72 21.42
C VAL A 197 -16.52 22.51 21.99
N ALA A 198 -17.65 22.16 21.40
CA ALA A 198 -18.44 20.98 21.73
C ALA A 198 -18.40 20.00 20.54
N GLY A 199 -18.30 18.70 20.82
CA GLY A 199 -18.45 17.67 19.80
C GLY A 199 -19.87 17.68 19.25
N SER A 200 -20.01 17.53 17.93
CA SER A 200 -21.31 17.44 17.26
C SER A 200 -21.82 16.00 17.13
N GLY A 201 -21.05 15.01 17.55
CA GLY A 201 -21.29 13.59 17.25
C GLY A 201 -20.96 13.23 15.79
N ASN A 202 -20.37 14.14 15.03
CA ASN A 202 -19.91 13.92 13.67
C ASN A 202 -18.38 14.02 13.64
N ARG A 203 -17.68 13.10 12.94
CA ARG A 203 -16.20 13.07 12.87
C ARG A 203 -15.56 14.28 12.22
N ASN A 204 -16.31 14.99 11.40
CA ASN A 204 -15.78 16.01 10.51
C ASN A 204 -16.01 17.43 11.02
N VAL A 205 -16.80 17.62 12.05
CA VAL A 205 -17.14 18.96 12.52
C VAL A 205 -17.29 19.01 14.05
N PHE A 206 -16.91 20.14 14.64
CA PHE A 206 -17.26 20.55 15.95
C PHE A 206 -18.26 21.71 15.85
N SER A 207 -18.96 22.00 16.95
CA SER A 207 -19.68 23.26 17.17
C SER A 207 -18.90 24.09 18.18
N ALA A 208 -18.50 25.27 17.83
CA ALA A 208 -17.88 26.21 18.75
C ALA A 208 -18.85 27.33 19.10
N SER A 209 -19.03 27.56 20.40
CA SER A 209 -19.82 28.65 20.91
C SER A 209 -18.91 29.69 21.52
N PHE A 210 -19.12 30.95 21.12
CA PHE A 210 -18.42 32.10 21.68
C PHE A 210 -19.47 33.05 22.24
N GLU A 211 -19.20 33.63 23.40
CA GLU A 211 -20.02 34.77 23.87
C GLU A 211 -19.94 35.86 22.80
N ALA A 212 -21.07 36.56 22.56
CA ALA A 212 -21.15 37.55 21.51
C ALA A 212 -20.00 38.57 21.68
N PRO A 213 -19.04 38.59 20.75
CA PRO A 213 -17.85 39.37 20.98
C PRO A 213 -18.10 40.85 20.78
N ASP A 214 -17.34 41.68 21.51
CA ASP A 214 -17.07 43.06 21.13
C ASP A 214 -16.84 43.13 19.60
N PRO A 215 -17.51 44.04 18.87
CA PRO A 215 -17.34 44.22 17.43
C PRO A 215 -15.87 44.32 16.95
N ARG A 216 -14.96 44.66 17.87
CA ARG A 216 -13.52 44.74 17.64
C ARG A 216 -12.81 43.38 17.70
N ARG A 217 -13.44 42.33 18.19
CA ARG A 217 -12.89 41.00 18.37
C ARG A 217 -13.56 39.99 17.43
N GLN A 218 -13.58 40.28 16.14
CA GLN A 218 -14.21 39.41 15.15
C GLN A 218 -13.40 38.12 14.93
N ILE A 219 -14.10 36.99 14.99
CA ILE A 219 -13.60 35.68 14.56
C ILE A 219 -13.66 35.66 13.04
N ARG A 220 -12.58 35.21 12.42
CA ARG A 220 -12.44 35.21 10.96
C ARG A 220 -12.30 33.78 10.43
N PRO A 221 -12.70 33.53 9.18
CA PRO A 221 -12.34 32.30 8.49
C PRO A 221 -10.82 32.05 8.53
N GLY A 222 -10.43 30.81 8.78
CA GLY A 222 -9.03 30.41 8.93
C GLY A 222 -8.48 30.55 10.36
N ASP A 223 -9.22 31.17 11.28
CA ASP A 223 -8.79 31.28 12.69
C ASP A 223 -8.60 29.88 13.29
N MET A 224 -7.45 29.67 13.92
CA MET A 224 -7.10 28.45 14.63
C MET A 224 -7.58 28.53 16.07
N LEU A 225 -8.22 27.47 16.54
CA LEU A 225 -8.65 27.31 17.92
C LEU A 225 -7.68 26.43 18.68
N VAL A 226 -7.21 26.91 19.82
CA VAL A 226 -6.29 26.22 20.71
C VAL A 226 -6.87 26.12 22.12
N THR A 227 -6.51 25.05 22.84
CA THR A 227 -6.92 24.89 24.24
C THR A 227 -6.37 26.02 25.10
N ASN A 228 -7.19 26.53 26.02
CA ASN A 228 -6.77 27.62 26.93
C ASN A 228 -6.26 27.14 28.29
N GLY A 229 -6.45 25.85 28.62
CA GLY A 229 -6.02 25.27 29.90
C GLY A 229 -6.96 25.50 31.08
N GLU A 230 -8.09 26.20 30.90
CA GLU A 230 -9.00 26.54 32.00
C GLU A 230 -9.83 25.37 32.54
N ASP A 231 -10.00 24.32 31.71
CA ASP A 231 -10.74 23.12 32.11
C ASP A 231 -9.87 22.06 32.84
N GLU A 232 -8.62 22.42 33.17
CA GLU A 232 -7.63 21.57 33.86
C GLU A 232 -7.34 20.19 33.18
N ARG A 233 -8.15 19.81 32.19
CA ARG A 233 -7.99 18.56 31.47
C ARG A 233 -6.98 18.64 30.31
N PHE A 234 -7.05 19.76 29.59
CA PHE A 234 -6.20 19.93 28.40
C PHE A 234 -5.13 21.00 28.67
N PRO A 235 -3.85 20.68 28.51
CA PRO A 235 -2.77 21.65 28.53
C PRO A 235 -3.05 22.80 27.56
N LYS A 236 -2.62 24.01 27.91
CA LYS A 236 -2.75 25.19 27.04
C LYS A 236 -1.97 25.01 25.72
N GLY A 237 -2.56 25.51 24.62
CA GLY A 237 -1.89 25.64 23.32
C GLY A 237 -1.96 24.38 22.45
N LEU A 238 -2.83 23.44 22.74
CA LEU A 238 -3.09 22.31 21.85
C LEU A 238 -4.09 22.71 20.76
N VAL A 239 -3.79 22.44 19.51
CA VAL A 239 -4.69 22.76 18.40
C VAL A 239 -5.95 21.89 18.48
N VAL A 240 -7.12 22.49 18.33
CA VAL A 240 -8.42 21.79 18.32
C VAL A 240 -8.97 21.76 16.91
N GLY A 241 -8.96 22.87 16.19
CA GLY A 241 -9.51 22.96 14.85
C GLY A 241 -9.42 24.36 14.26
N TYR A 242 -10.09 24.55 13.15
CA TYR A 242 -10.09 25.81 12.39
C TYR A 242 -11.51 26.24 12.06
N ILE A 243 -11.75 27.56 12.03
CA ILE A 243 -13.00 28.16 11.58
C ILE A 243 -13.03 28.10 10.03
N PRO A 244 -13.94 27.38 9.40
CA PRO A 244 -14.09 27.39 7.94
C PRO A 244 -14.71 28.73 7.46
N ASP A 245 -14.68 28.95 6.14
CA ASP A 245 -15.35 30.11 5.53
C ASP A 245 -16.88 29.92 5.48
N GLN A 246 -17.50 29.96 6.66
CA GLN A 246 -18.93 29.85 6.84
C GLN A 246 -19.39 30.88 7.85
N PRO A 247 -20.54 31.56 7.62
CA PRO A 247 -21.05 32.53 8.56
C PRO A 247 -21.46 31.85 9.87
N PRO A 248 -21.27 32.54 11.01
CA PRO A 248 -21.75 32.05 12.29
C PRO A 248 -23.28 32.02 12.32
N GLN A 249 -23.82 31.12 13.13
CA GLN A 249 -25.26 31.08 13.43
C GLN A 249 -25.50 31.81 14.74
N PRO A 250 -26.24 32.93 14.73
CA PRO A 250 -26.61 33.63 15.96
C PRO A 250 -27.68 32.83 16.71
N GLU A 251 -27.46 32.57 17.97
CA GLU A 251 -28.39 31.84 18.84
C GLU A 251 -28.39 32.50 20.25
N GLU A 252 -29.47 33.14 20.61
CA GLU A 252 -29.70 33.72 21.95
C GLU A 252 -28.52 34.53 22.53
N GLY A 253 -27.89 35.40 21.75
CA GLY A 253 -26.74 36.21 22.18
C GLY A 253 -25.39 35.52 22.14
N ILE A 254 -25.35 34.26 21.65
CA ILE A 254 -24.12 33.48 21.42
C ILE A 254 -23.92 33.34 19.90
N LEU A 255 -22.67 33.44 19.45
CA LEU A 255 -22.31 33.14 18.10
C LEU A 255 -21.81 31.70 18.02
N ARG A 256 -22.53 30.87 17.26
CA ARG A 256 -22.15 29.48 17.03
C ARG A 256 -21.45 29.36 15.68
N TYR A 257 -20.26 28.78 15.69
CA TYR A 257 -19.44 28.51 14.52
C TYR A 257 -19.33 27.01 14.30
N VAL A 258 -19.31 26.61 13.05
CA VAL A 258 -18.82 25.29 12.67
C VAL A 258 -17.30 25.30 12.74
N VAL A 259 -16.68 24.24 13.26
CA VAL A 259 -15.22 24.12 13.36
C VAL A 259 -14.80 22.81 12.73
N VAL A 260 -13.81 22.89 11.87
CA VAL A 260 -13.18 21.71 11.26
C VAL A 260 -12.07 21.21 12.19
N PRO A 261 -12.13 19.95 12.66
CA PRO A 261 -11.09 19.38 13.49
C PRO A 261 -9.71 19.39 12.80
N SER A 262 -8.65 19.67 13.55
CA SER A 262 -7.27 19.55 13.08
C SER A 262 -6.82 18.09 12.93
N VAL A 263 -7.53 17.16 13.58
CA VAL A 263 -7.23 15.73 13.61
C VAL A 263 -8.22 14.96 12.77
N SER A 264 -7.73 14.04 11.93
CA SER A 264 -8.57 13.08 11.22
C SER A 264 -8.82 11.86 12.10
N PHE A 265 -10.01 11.75 12.69
CA PHE A 265 -10.37 10.66 13.60
C PHE A 265 -10.48 9.28 12.89
N SER A 266 -10.68 9.28 11.59
CA SER A 266 -10.76 8.04 10.79
C SER A 266 -9.42 7.36 10.58
N THR A 267 -8.33 8.14 10.54
CA THR A 267 -6.97 7.67 10.21
C THR A 267 -6.05 7.57 11.43
N LEU A 268 -6.60 7.68 12.65
CA LEU A 268 -5.81 7.53 13.87
C LEU A 268 -5.21 6.12 13.97
N GLU A 269 -3.91 6.04 14.18
CA GLU A 269 -3.19 4.78 14.40
C GLU A 269 -2.37 4.83 15.69
N GLU A 270 -1.67 5.92 15.97
CA GLU A 270 -1.00 6.18 17.24
C GLU A 270 -1.46 7.52 17.83
N VAL A 271 -1.41 7.55 19.15
CA VAL A 271 -1.75 8.73 19.95
C VAL A 271 -0.73 8.90 21.08
N LEU A 272 -0.69 10.11 21.62
CA LEU A 272 0.09 10.48 22.80
C LEU A 272 -0.89 10.76 23.95
N VAL A 273 -0.75 10.05 25.05
CA VAL A 273 -1.49 10.33 26.29
C VAL A 273 -0.62 11.25 27.16
N VAL A 274 -1.12 12.40 27.49
CA VAL A 274 -0.41 13.33 28.39
C VAL A 274 -0.65 12.91 29.82
N THR A 275 0.42 12.51 30.52
CA THR A 275 0.34 12.02 31.90
C THR A 275 0.57 13.09 32.94
N SER A 276 1.40 14.08 32.63
CA SER A 276 1.63 15.26 33.45
C SER A 276 2.10 16.42 32.57
N GLN A 277 1.89 17.63 33.06
CA GLN A 277 2.48 18.83 32.51
C GLN A 277 3.55 19.29 33.51
N LEU A 278 4.78 19.43 33.03
CA LEU A 278 5.82 20.07 33.82
C LEU A 278 5.51 21.56 33.82
N GLU A 279 5.46 22.16 35.00
CA GLU A 279 5.38 23.60 35.10
C GLU A 279 6.59 24.18 34.35
N ARG A 280 6.33 24.99 33.35
CA ARG A 280 7.40 25.73 32.67
C ARG A 280 8.04 26.62 33.74
N PRO A 281 9.36 26.52 34.03
CA PRO A 281 10.00 27.47 34.92
C PRO A 281 9.63 28.89 34.46
N PRO A 282 9.31 29.78 35.38
CA PRO A 282 8.96 31.14 35.05
C PRO A 282 10.06 31.68 34.14
N ASP A 283 9.65 32.23 32.98
CA ASP A 283 10.57 32.81 31.99
C ASP A 283 11.50 33.75 32.77
N MET A 284 12.75 33.28 32.97
CA MET A 284 13.76 34.16 33.55
C MET A 284 14.04 35.18 32.46
N GLY A 285 13.21 36.21 32.50
CA GLY A 285 13.23 37.34 31.60
C GLY A 285 14.66 37.73 31.33
N ARG A 286 14.95 37.92 30.05
CA ARG A 286 16.18 38.55 29.61
C ARG A 286 16.53 39.66 30.61
N LEU A 287 17.55 39.41 31.39
CA LEU A 287 18.17 40.45 32.19
C LEU A 287 18.59 41.58 31.26
N PRO A 288 18.37 42.81 31.61
CA PRO A 288 18.64 43.98 30.77
C PRO A 288 20.08 44.09 30.32
#